data_18b5973f837d79c8e58440918592ead8
#
_entry.id   18b5973f837d79c8e58440918592ead8
#
_cell.length_a   1.000
_cell.length_b   1.000
_cell.length_c   1.000
_cell.angle_alpha   90.00
_cell.angle_beta   90.00
_cell.angle_gamma   90.00
#
_symmetry.space_group_name_H-M   'P 1'
#
loop_
_entity.id
_entity.type
_entity.pdbx_description
1 polymer ?
#
loop_
_entity_poly.entity_id
_entity_poly.type
_entity_poly.pdbx_seq_one_letter_code
_entity_poly.pdbx_strand_id
1 'polypeptide(L)'
;MMHNGMLLSIQPVPIPHTILNMKKRTLSEQEYKNFSSVQLFSITYHNQGLTIAGYLALPPADQSVETYPAIIFNRGGTGPKGALTPESAAMYIVLYASWGYVVAASQYRGNGGSEGIEEWGGNDIEDAKALLQLLISLPYVDKERIGLIGGSRGGMMALMMLRSMHDFKAAITIGAPTYFHDIPKDSYIYKTFAHYQDSAEKIKQEELKRSAVTFADELCKTTPLLVLHGTGDKRVDPMHSFTLCIALQKANHPYKLIMYENADHILAGRRDESNQEIHSWMNTYVKEKKPLPKVGPHGA
;
A
#
# COMPACT_ATOMS: atom_id res chain seq x y z
N MET A 1 4.35 28.49 6.91
CA MET A 1 3.08 27.91 6.37
C MET A 1 3.17 26.40 6.50
N MET A 2 2.07 25.73 6.87
CA MET A 2 2.03 24.25 6.91
C MET A 2 2.05 23.71 5.49
N HIS A 3 2.94 22.78 5.19
CA HIS A 3 2.98 22.07 3.90
C HIS A 3 2.37 20.67 4.04
N ASN A 4 1.93 20.09 2.94
CA ASN A 4 1.41 18.73 2.93
C ASN A 4 2.51 17.74 3.36
N GLY A 5 2.14 16.76 4.19
CA GLY A 5 3.09 15.81 4.79
C GLY A 5 3.83 16.31 6.02
N MET A 6 3.60 17.54 6.48
CA MET A 6 4.21 18.03 7.71
C MET A 6 3.71 17.24 8.92
N LEU A 7 4.63 16.62 9.66
CA LEU A 7 4.32 15.90 10.89
C LEU A 7 3.84 16.87 11.97
N LEU A 8 2.67 16.62 12.54
CA LEU A 8 2.05 17.46 13.59
C LEU A 8 2.23 16.86 14.98
N SER A 9 2.09 15.54 15.09
CA SER A 9 2.29 14.81 16.35
C SER A 9 2.84 13.42 16.10
N ILE A 10 3.54 12.89 17.09
CA ILE A 10 4.05 11.52 17.14
C ILE A 10 3.96 11.00 18.56
N GLN A 11 3.34 9.83 18.75
CA GLN A 11 3.14 9.20 20.06
C GLN A 11 3.52 7.71 19.96
N PRO A 12 4.33 7.17 20.87
CA PRO A 12 4.68 5.77 20.88
C PRO A 12 3.45 4.89 21.12
N VAL A 13 3.39 3.80 20.38
CA VAL A 13 2.34 2.77 20.50
C VAL A 13 3.01 1.43 20.82
N PRO A 14 2.68 0.77 21.91
CA PRO A 14 3.24 -0.55 22.21
C PRO A 14 2.74 -1.56 21.16
N ILE A 15 3.63 -2.45 20.73
CA ILE A 15 3.23 -3.61 19.91
C ILE A 15 2.38 -4.53 20.82
N PRO A 16 1.14 -4.90 20.41
CA PRO A 16 0.26 -5.70 21.24
C PRO A 16 0.88 -7.05 21.61
N HIS A 17 0.76 -7.42 22.88
CA HIS A 17 1.31 -8.68 23.41
C HIS A 17 0.77 -9.92 22.69
N THR A 18 -0.48 -9.90 22.23
CA THR A 18 -1.08 -10.95 21.42
C THR A 18 -0.31 -11.19 20.13
N ILE A 19 0.10 -10.10 19.46
CA ILE A 19 0.88 -10.16 18.22
C ILE A 19 2.33 -10.59 18.50
N LEU A 20 2.96 -10.06 19.56
CA LEU A 20 4.31 -10.50 19.96
C LEU A 20 4.34 -12.00 20.25
N ASN A 21 3.36 -12.52 21.02
CA ASN A 21 3.27 -13.95 21.33
C ASN A 21 3.04 -14.82 20.08
N MET A 22 2.21 -14.36 19.16
CA MET A 22 1.99 -15.05 17.89
C MET A 22 3.27 -15.08 17.05
N LYS A 23 3.94 -13.94 16.89
CA LYS A 23 5.17 -13.82 16.10
C LYS A 23 6.34 -14.60 16.71
N LYS A 24 6.44 -14.66 18.02
CA LYS A 24 7.44 -15.49 18.71
C LYS A 24 7.35 -16.97 18.37
N ARG A 25 6.15 -17.46 18.00
CA ARG A 25 5.91 -18.87 17.62
C ARG A 25 6.16 -19.16 16.14
N THR A 26 6.15 -18.12 15.30
CA THR A 26 6.18 -18.27 13.83
C THR A 26 7.46 -17.74 13.18
N LEU A 27 8.18 -16.85 13.85
CA LEU A 27 9.44 -16.27 13.35
C LEU A 27 10.64 -17.00 13.97
N SER A 28 11.76 -17.02 13.25
CA SER A 28 13.03 -17.40 13.83
C SER A 28 13.44 -16.44 14.97
N GLU A 29 14.39 -16.83 15.80
CA GLU A 29 14.84 -16.00 16.93
C GLU A 29 15.34 -14.61 16.46
N GLN A 30 16.10 -14.57 15.38
CA GLN A 30 16.62 -13.30 14.83
C GLN A 30 15.50 -12.43 14.23
N GLU A 31 14.56 -13.01 13.48
CA GLU A 31 13.42 -12.28 12.95
C GLU A 31 12.52 -11.75 14.06
N TYR A 32 12.28 -12.56 15.10
CA TYR A 32 11.51 -12.11 16.27
C TYR A 32 12.20 -10.99 17.03
N LYS A 33 13.53 -11.08 17.22
CA LYS A 33 14.32 -9.99 17.80
C LYS A 33 14.16 -8.70 17.01
N ASN A 34 14.28 -8.77 15.70
CA ASN A 34 14.08 -7.61 14.83
C ASN A 34 12.65 -7.07 14.96
N PHE A 35 11.62 -7.96 14.88
CA PHE A 35 10.22 -7.57 14.98
C PHE A 35 9.89 -6.89 16.32
N SER A 36 10.33 -7.47 17.44
CA SER A 36 10.07 -6.95 18.77
C SER A 36 10.83 -5.65 19.10
N SER A 37 11.87 -5.33 18.33
CA SER A 37 12.69 -4.12 18.48
C SER A 37 12.22 -2.95 17.61
N VAL A 38 11.19 -3.15 16.78
CA VAL A 38 10.58 -2.06 15.98
C VAL A 38 9.90 -1.06 16.90
N GLN A 39 10.06 0.21 16.62
CA GLN A 39 9.33 1.29 17.31
C GLN A 39 8.10 1.67 16.48
N LEU A 40 6.92 1.47 17.04
CA LEU A 40 5.66 1.85 16.41
C LEU A 40 5.13 3.14 17.03
N PHE A 41 4.66 4.05 16.17
CA PHE A 41 4.08 5.33 16.56
C PHE A 41 2.73 5.55 15.88
N SER A 42 1.78 6.13 16.60
CA SER A 42 0.67 6.85 15.99
C SER A 42 1.13 8.27 15.66
N ILE A 43 0.75 8.74 14.50
CA ILE A 43 1.12 10.08 14.02
C ILE A 43 -0.11 10.86 13.57
N THR A 44 0.02 12.19 13.60
CA THR A 44 -0.85 13.06 12.78
C THR A 44 0.02 13.92 11.89
N TYR A 45 -0.46 14.21 10.70
CA TYR A 45 0.21 15.05 9.72
C TYR A 45 -0.78 15.95 8.98
N HIS A 46 -0.27 17.07 8.48
CA HIS A 46 -1.08 18.03 7.74
C HIS A 46 -1.24 17.59 6.27
N ASN A 47 -2.46 17.65 5.75
CA ASN A 47 -2.69 17.55 4.32
C ASN A 47 -3.92 18.38 3.89
N GLN A 48 -3.74 19.31 2.95
CA GLN A 48 -4.80 20.13 2.35
C GLN A 48 -5.71 20.82 3.40
N GLY A 49 -5.13 21.37 4.47
CA GLY A 49 -5.87 22.03 5.55
C GLY A 49 -6.45 21.08 6.60
N LEU A 50 -6.29 19.75 6.44
CA LEU A 50 -6.80 18.73 7.34
C LEU A 50 -5.68 18.15 8.21
N THR A 51 -6.06 17.68 9.40
CA THR A 51 -5.25 16.82 10.27
C THR A 51 -5.56 15.37 9.94
N ILE A 52 -4.58 14.65 9.40
CA ILE A 52 -4.72 13.25 9.02
C ILE A 52 -3.97 12.38 10.00
N ALA A 53 -4.64 11.36 10.53
CA ALA A 53 -4.06 10.35 11.40
C ALA A 53 -3.35 9.24 10.58
N GLY A 54 -2.35 8.62 11.19
CA GLY A 54 -1.62 7.53 10.56
C GLY A 54 -0.75 6.76 11.55
N TYR A 55 0.08 5.88 11.01
CA TYR A 55 1.10 5.16 11.75
C TYR A 55 2.47 5.33 11.09
N LEU A 56 3.50 5.36 11.91
CA LEU A 56 4.90 5.33 11.49
C LEU A 56 5.61 4.23 12.29
N ALA A 57 6.37 3.38 11.62
CA ALA A 57 7.23 2.40 12.27
C ALA A 57 8.69 2.61 11.85
N LEU A 58 9.57 2.58 12.84
CA LEU A 58 11.01 2.69 12.64
C LEU A 58 11.64 1.30 12.81
N PRO A 59 12.56 0.91 11.93
CA PRO A 59 13.28 -0.35 12.03
C PRO A 59 14.12 -0.41 13.32
N PRO A 60 14.56 -1.60 13.73
CA PRO A 60 15.58 -1.72 14.77
C PRO A 60 16.79 -0.83 14.44
N ALA A 61 17.28 -0.12 15.45
CA ALA A 61 18.44 0.75 15.27
C ALA A 61 19.69 -0.07 14.86
N ASP A 62 20.33 0.38 13.78
CA ASP A 62 21.59 -0.17 13.31
C ASP A 62 22.59 0.98 13.11
N GLN A 63 23.64 1.02 13.93
CA GLN A 63 24.64 2.10 13.89
C GLN A 63 25.46 2.12 12.59
N SER A 64 25.44 1.04 11.82
CA SER A 64 26.12 0.96 10.51
C SER A 64 25.29 1.57 9.37
N VAL A 65 24.03 1.90 9.62
CA VAL A 65 23.07 2.42 8.63
C VAL A 65 22.84 3.92 8.87
N GLU A 66 23.30 4.75 7.96
CA GLU A 66 23.10 6.19 8.02
C GLU A 66 21.64 6.57 7.67
N THR A 67 21.10 5.97 6.60
CA THR A 67 19.73 6.19 6.16
C THR A 67 19.02 4.90 5.76
N TYR A 68 17.76 4.77 6.13
CA TYR A 68 16.94 3.61 5.86
C TYR A 68 16.08 3.78 4.60
N PRO A 69 15.87 2.71 3.81
CA PRO A 69 14.83 2.72 2.80
C PRO A 69 13.45 2.85 3.46
N ALA A 70 12.46 3.29 2.72
CA ALA A 70 11.11 3.48 3.25
C ALA A 70 10.03 2.76 2.44
N ILE A 71 8.89 2.52 3.08
CA ILE A 71 7.68 1.97 2.46
C ILE A 71 6.48 2.83 2.85
N ILE A 72 5.67 3.19 1.85
CA ILE A 72 4.30 3.65 2.08
C ILE A 72 3.39 2.42 2.01
N PHE A 73 2.64 2.18 3.08
CA PHE A 73 1.65 1.13 3.13
C PHE A 73 0.24 1.71 3.00
N ASN A 74 -0.43 1.41 1.90
CA ASN A 74 -1.82 1.75 1.65
C ASN A 74 -2.74 0.66 2.19
N ARG A 75 -3.49 0.97 3.25
CA ARG A 75 -4.44 0.04 3.86
C ARG A 75 -5.63 -0.23 2.96
N GLY A 76 -6.22 -1.39 3.12
CA GLY A 76 -7.52 -1.74 2.56
C GLY A 76 -8.68 -1.27 3.42
N GLY A 77 -9.87 -1.74 3.07
CA GLY A 77 -11.10 -1.53 3.83
C GLY A 77 -11.67 -0.11 3.73
N THR A 78 -12.77 0.12 4.44
CA THR A 78 -13.59 1.31 4.35
C THR A 78 -14.18 1.65 5.72
N GLY A 79 -14.30 2.93 6.02
CA GLY A 79 -14.84 3.43 7.26
C GLY A 79 -14.12 2.90 8.50
N PRO A 80 -14.77 2.89 9.66
CA PRO A 80 -14.16 2.45 10.92
C PRO A 80 -13.64 1.01 10.90
N LYS A 81 -14.30 0.12 10.13
CA LYS A 81 -13.87 -1.29 9.98
C LYS A 81 -12.60 -1.46 9.14
N GLY A 82 -12.27 -0.47 8.33
CA GLY A 82 -11.04 -0.45 7.53
C GLY A 82 -9.89 0.29 8.21
N ALA A 83 -10.15 1.00 9.30
CA ALA A 83 -9.12 1.74 10.02
C ALA A 83 -8.03 0.79 10.60
N LEU A 84 -6.79 1.23 10.56
CA LEU A 84 -5.70 0.51 11.20
C LEU A 84 -5.87 0.61 12.72
N THR A 85 -5.77 -0.54 13.39
CA THR A 85 -5.62 -0.66 14.83
C THR A 85 -4.16 -0.96 15.18
N PRO A 86 -3.73 -0.86 16.44
CA PRO A 86 -2.39 -1.31 16.83
C PRO A 86 -2.07 -2.74 16.38
N GLU A 87 -3.06 -3.66 16.41
CA GLU A 87 -2.89 -5.05 15.97
C GLU A 87 -2.65 -5.16 14.47
N SER A 88 -3.49 -4.48 13.66
CA SER A 88 -3.31 -4.50 12.20
C SER A 88 -2.05 -3.73 11.77
N ALA A 89 -1.70 -2.64 12.45
CA ALA A 89 -0.44 -1.95 12.24
C ALA A 89 0.75 -2.87 12.55
N ALA A 90 0.69 -3.64 13.64
CA ALA A 90 1.73 -4.61 13.97
C ALA A 90 1.83 -5.74 12.94
N MET A 91 0.72 -6.20 12.38
CA MET A 91 0.71 -7.28 11.38
C MET A 91 1.35 -6.90 10.05
N TYR A 92 1.29 -5.63 9.66
CA TYR A 92 1.79 -5.13 8.37
C TYR A 92 2.96 -4.17 8.56
N ILE A 93 2.73 -3.04 9.21
CA ILE A 93 3.70 -1.93 9.28
C ILE A 93 4.93 -2.34 10.10
N VAL A 94 4.73 -2.96 11.27
CA VAL A 94 5.84 -3.47 12.11
C VAL A 94 6.57 -4.61 11.43
N LEU A 95 5.86 -5.50 10.72
CA LEU A 95 6.50 -6.58 9.97
C LEU A 95 7.44 -6.02 8.90
N TYR A 96 7.00 -5.06 8.09
CA TYR A 96 7.84 -4.47 7.06
C TYR A 96 8.99 -3.64 7.65
N ALA A 97 8.75 -2.97 8.79
CA ALA A 97 9.80 -2.25 9.50
C ALA A 97 10.86 -3.20 10.08
N SER A 98 10.47 -4.41 10.53
CA SER A 98 11.42 -5.42 11.01
C SER A 98 12.41 -5.91 9.94
N TRP A 99 12.10 -5.69 8.68
CA TRP A 99 13.00 -5.95 7.54
C TRP A 99 13.96 -4.79 7.26
N GLY A 100 13.97 -3.75 8.09
CA GLY A 100 14.88 -2.61 7.96
C GLY A 100 14.35 -1.49 7.06
N TYR A 101 13.05 -1.23 7.07
CA TYR A 101 12.40 -0.11 6.39
C TYR A 101 11.78 0.85 7.40
N VAL A 102 11.79 2.14 7.10
CA VAL A 102 10.86 3.09 7.72
C VAL A 102 9.51 2.93 7.02
N VAL A 103 8.43 2.68 7.78
CA VAL A 103 7.12 2.40 7.18
C VAL A 103 6.10 3.41 7.65
N ALA A 104 5.43 4.08 6.71
CA ALA A 104 4.34 5.01 6.99
C ALA A 104 3.03 4.52 6.38
N ALA A 105 1.92 4.72 7.10
CA ALA A 105 0.57 4.40 6.64
C ALA A 105 -0.43 5.46 7.07
N SER A 106 -1.34 5.83 6.17
CA SER A 106 -2.42 6.77 6.44
C SER A 106 -3.68 6.05 6.91
N GLN A 107 -4.43 6.68 7.81
CA GLN A 107 -5.81 6.30 8.08
C GLN A 107 -6.78 6.79 6.99
N TYR A 108 -6.32 7.70 6.14
CA TYR A 108 -7.09 8.52 5.20
C TYR A 108 -8.09 9.44 5.91
N ARG A 109 -8.48 10.53 5.25
CA ARG A 109 -9.50 11.46 5.75
C ARG A 109 -10.81 10.76 6.10
N GLY A 110 -11.49 11.24 7.12
CA GLY A 110 -12.74 10.67 7.62
C GLY A 110 -12.61 9.36 8.40
N ASN A 111 -11.39 8.86 8.65
CA ASN A 111 -11.17 7.59 9.36
C ASN A 111 -10.11 7.70 10.45
N GLY A 112 -10.23 6.83 11.48
CA GLY A 112 -9.20 6.61 12.49
C GLY A 112 -8.73 7.87 13.21
N GLY A 113 -9.61 8.86 13.39
CA GLY A 113 -9.29 10.16 13.99
C GLY A 113 -8.85 11.24 12.98
N SER A 114 -8.83 10.95 11.68
CA SER A 114 -8.58 11.96 10.65
C SER A 114 -9.79 12.85 10.40
N GLU A 115 -9.55 14.12 10.14
CA GLU A 115 -10.57 15.05 9.65
C GLU A 115 -10.98 14.74 8.20
N GLY A 116 -12.03 15.40 7.73
CA GLY A 116 -12.53 15.28 6.35
C GLY A 116 -13.48 14.09 6.13
N ILE A 117 -13.65 13.72 4.87
CA ILE A 117 -14.60 12.70 4.44
C ILE A 117 -13.93 11.71 3.49
N GLU A 118 -14.22 10.43 3.67
CA GLU A 118 -13.69 9.35 2.83
C GLU A 118 -14.40 9.31 1.47
N GLU A 119 -13.63 9.24 0.39
CA GLU A 119 -14.16 9.24 -0.99
C GLU A 119 -13.75 8.00 -1.81
N TRP A 120 -13.16 7.03 -1.15
CA TRP A 120 -12.77 5.73 -1.74
C TRP A 120 -11.87 5.86 -2.98
N GLY A 121 -10.74 6.58 -2.84
CA GLY A 121 -9.81 6.91 -3.93
C GLY A 121 -10.17 8.23 -4.65
N GLY A 122 -10.98 9.09 -4.02
CA GLY A 122 -11.12 10.49 -4.39
C GLY A 122 -10.02 11.34 -3.72
N ASN A 123 -10.42 12.41 -3.02
CA ASN A 123 -9.45 13.28 -2.34
C ASN A 123 -8.61 12.57 -1.25
N ASP A 124 -9.06 11.43 -0.75
CA ASP A 124 -8.32 10.61 0.22
C ASP A 124 -7.04 9.98 -0.35
N ILE A 125 -6.85 9.97 -1.67
CA ILE A 125 -5.57 9.58 -2.28
C ILE A 125 -4.47 10.59 -1.96
N GLU A 126 -4.81 11.87 -1.81
CA GLU A 126 -3.85 12.91 -1.48
C GLU A 126 -3.26 12.72 -0.07
N ASP A 127 -4.01 12.07 0.84
CA ASP A 127 -3.52 11.74 2.17
C ASP A 127 -2.42 10.66 2.11
N ALA A 128 -2.58 9.68 1.21
CA ALA A 128 -1.54 8.68 0.94
C ALA A 128 -0.32 9.29 0.24
N LYS A 129 -0.53 10.20 -0.73
CA LYS A 129 0.57 10.90 -1.42
C LYS A 129 1.37 11.79 -0.47
N ALA A 130 0.71 12.45 0.49
CA ALA A 130 1.36 13.30 1.48
C ALA A 130 2.35 12.55 2.37
N LEU A 131 2.19 11.23 2.54
CA LEU A 131 3.16 10.38 3.24
C LEU A 131 4.54 10.36 2.56
N LEU A 132 4.61 10.56 1.24
CA LEU A 132 5.90 10.68 0.57
C LEU A 132 6.66 11.92 1.09
N GLN A 133 5.97 13.07 1.18
CA GLN A 133 6.57 14.31 1.69
C GLN A 133 6.96 14.16 3.17
N LEU A 134 6.14 13.47 3.97
CA LEU A 134 6.48 13.15 5.35
C LEU A 134 7.76 12.32 5.41
N LEU A 135 7.84 11.22 4.67
CA LEU A 135 9.00 10.32 4.70
C LEU A 135 10.28 11.01 4.26
N ILE A 136 10.26 11.77 3.16
CA ILE A 136 11.47 12.47 2.67
C ILE A 136 11.90 13.63 3.56
N SER A 137 11.04 14.12 4.46
CA SER A 137 11.38 15.13 5.46
C SER A 137 12.14 14.55 6.67
N LEU A 138 12.10 13.23 6.86
CA LEU A 138 12.78 12.56 7.97
C LEU A 138 14.27 12.37 7.63
N PRO A 139 15.19 12.88 8.47
CA PRO A 139 16.63 12.90 8.14
C PRO A 139 17.28 11.52 8.01
N TYR A 140 16.64 10.49 8.55
CA TYR A 140 17.09 9.10 8.52
C TYR A 140 16.45 8.27 7.39
N VAL A 141 15.68 8.89 6.48
CA VAL A 141 15.07 8.21 5.32
C VAL A 141 15.88 8.49 4.06
N ASP A 142 16.23 7.44 3.33
CA ASP A 142 16.79 7.56 1.98
C ASP A 142 15.66 7.77 0.97
N LYS A 143 15.53 9.01 0.51
CA LYS A 143 14.51 9.41 -0.48
C LYS A 143 14.61 8.71 -1.83
N GLU A 144 15.78 8.13 -2.14
CA GLU A 144 16.00 7.37 -3.37
C GLU A 144 15.67 5.88 -3.24
N ARG A 145 15.17 5.44 -2.06
CA ARG A 145 14.84 4.04 -1.78
C ARG A 145 13.46 3.94 -1.13
N ILE A 146 12.41 4.31 -1.87
CA ILE A 146 11.03 4.28 -1.40
C ILE A 146 10.23 3.24 -2.18
N GLY A 147 9.54 2.36 -1.46
CA GLY A 147 8.61 1.36 -2.00
C GLY A 147 7.17 1.68 -1.67
N LEU A 148 6.24 1.05 -2.40
CA LEU A 148 4.80 1.22 -2.24
C LEU A 148 4.12 -0.14 -2.11
N ILE A 149 3.34 -0.36 -1.05
CA ILE A 149 2.56 -1.59 -0.87
C ILE A 149 1.10 -1.22 -0.63
N GLY A 150 0.19 -1.90 -1.33
CA GLY A 150 -1.23 -1.71 -1.12
C GLY A 150 -2.03 -3.01 -1.11
N GLY A 151 -2.90 -3.19 -0.11
CA GLY A 151 -3.82 -4.32 -0.02
C GLY A 151 -5.25 -3.91 -0.36
N SER A 152 -5.99 -4.75 -1.15
CA SER A 152 -7.39 -4.47 -1.48
C SER A 152 -7.58 -3.07 -2.06
N ARG A 153 -8.47 -2.23 -1.49
CA ARG A 153 -8.59 -0.81 -1.84
C ARG A 153 -7.24 -0.09 -1.86
N GLY A 154 -6.36 -0.38 -0.90
CA GLY A 154 -5.03 0.23 -0.86
C GLY A 154 -4.17 -0.12 -2.08
N GLY A 155 -4.38 -1.29 -2.68
CA GLY A 155 -3.77 -1.68 -3.94
C GLY A 155 -4.27 -0.85 -5.12
N MET A 156 -5.58 -0.58 -5.19
CA MET A 156 -6.15 0.37 -6.15
C MET A 156 -5.51 1.76 -5.97
N MET A 157 -5.45 2.26 -4.73
CA MET A 157 -4.83 3.56 -4.46
C MET A 157 -3.34 3.58 -4.82
N ALA A 158 -2.61 2.49 -4.59
CA ALA A 158 -1.21 2.37 -5.02
C ALA A 158 -1.07 2.50 -6.55
N LEU A 159 -1.93 1.84 -7.31
CA LEU A 159 -1.95 1.95 -8.78
C LEU A 159 -2.28 3.38 -9.23
N MET A 160 -3.24 4.05 -8.59
CA MET A 160 -3.55 5.45 -8.87
C MET A 160 -2.38 6.39 -8.53
N MET A 161 -1.61 6.12 -7.46
CA MET A 161 -0.40 6.88 -7.14
C MET A 161 0.67 6.71 -8.22
N LEU A 162 0.90 5.48 -8.70
CA LEU A 162 1.87 5.19 -9.76
C LEU A 162 1.56 5.86 -11.10
N ARG A 163 0.32 6.26 -11.33
CA ARG A 163 -0.07 7.04 -12.51
C ARG A 163 0.53 8.46 -12.52
N SER A 164 0.77 9.04 -11.34
CA SER A 164 1.19 10.44 -11.20
C SER A 164 2.49 10.65 -10.44
N MET A 165 3.05 9.60 -9.83
CA MET A 165 4.25 9.67 -8.98
C MET A 165 5.32 8.72 -9.51
N HIS A 166 6.57 9.18 -9.58
CA HIS A 166 7.70 8.46 -10.15
C HIS A 166 8.81 8.18 -9.12
N ASP A 167 8.50 8.37 -7.85
CA ASP A 167 9.46 8.29 -6.74
C ASP A 167 9.68 6.85 -6.23
N PHE A 168 8.76 5.95 -6.56
CA PHE A 168 8.80 4.59 -6.05
C PHE A 168 9.73 3.69 -6.86
N LYS A 169 10.57 2.91 -6.17
CA LYS A 169 11.50 1.94 -6.80
C LYS A 169 10.88 0.57 -7.01
N ALA A 170 9.83 0.24 -6.27
CA ALA A 170 8.99 -0.94 -6.47
C ALA A 170 7.59 -0.70 -5.92
N ALA A 171 6.61 -1.41 -6.46
CA ALA A 171 5.27 -1.43 -5.92
C ALA A 171 4.73 -2.85 -5.82
N ILE A 172 3.80 -3.05 -4.87
CA ILE A 172 3.13 -4.32 -4.63
C ILE A 172 1.64 -4.09 -4.44
N THR A 173 0.81 -4.91 -5.09
CA THR A 173 -0.63 -4.97 -4.85
C THR A 173 -1.05 -6.36 -4.40
N ILE A 174 -1.95 -6.43 -3.40
CA ILE A 174 -2.47 -7.67 -2.83
C ILE A 174 -3.98 -7.63 -2.90
N GLY A 175 -4.61 -8.52 -3.70
CA GLY A 175 -6.05 -8.60 -3.85
C GLY A 175 -6.71 -7.29 -4.27
N ALA A 176 -6.07 -6.49 -5.14
CA ALA A 176 -6.51 -5.17 -5.52
C ALA A 176 -7.66 -5.21 -6.52
N PRO A 177 -8.74 -4.41 -6.32
CA PRO A 177 -9.69 -4.13 -7.39
C PRO A 177 -9.03 -3.18 -8.41
N THR A 178 -9.06 -3.55 -9.68
CA THR A 178 -8.33 -2.86 -10.75
C THR A 178 -9.20 -2.45 -11.92
N TYR A 179 -10.48 -2.83 -11.86
CA TYR A 179 -11.45 -2.57 -12.90
C TYR A 179 -12.83 -2.33 -12.29
N PHE A 180 -13.42 -1.20 -12.62
CA PHE A 180 -14.75 -0.81 -12.18
C PHE A 180 -15.58 -0.55 -13.43
N HIS A 181 -16.48 -1.47 -13.73
CA HIS A 181 -17.43 -1.35 -14.83
C HIS A 181 -18.77 -1.93 -14.39
N ASP A 182 -19.83 -1.14 -14.58
CA ASP A 182 -21.17 -1.52 -14.19
C ASP A 182 -21.27 -1.99 -12.72
N ILE A 183 -20.68 -1.20 -11.81
CA ILE A 183 -20.73 -1.50 -10.37
C ILE A 183 -22.21 -1.58 -9.94
N PRO A 184 -22.62 -2.62 -9.21
CA PRO A 184 -24.00 -2.74 -8.74
C PRO A 184 -24.44 -1.50 -7.95
N LYS A 185 -25.60 -0.93 -8.30
CA LYS A 185 -26.11 0.33 -7.70
C LYS A 185 -26.37 0.24 -6.19
N ASP A 186 -26.59 -0.95 -5.68
CA ASP A 186 -26.76 -1.25 -4.26
C ASP A 186 -25.43 -1.40 -3.52
N SER A 187 -24.31 -1.52 -4.24
CA SER A 187 -22.98 -1.65 -3.65
C SER A 187 -22.58 -0.37 -2.87
N TYR A 188 -21.74 -0.57 -1.85
CA TYR A 188 -21.15 0.54 -1.09
C TYR A 188 -20.34 1.49 -2.00
N ILE A 189 -19.57 0.93 -2.93
CA ILE A 189 -18.69 1.70 -3.83
C ILE A 189 -19.55 2.63 -4.72
N TYR A 190 -20.60 2.09 -5.36
CA TYR A 190 -21.49 2.90 -6.18
C TYR A 190 -22.16 4.01 -5.37
N LYS A 191 -22.68 3.70 -4.16
CA LYS A 191 -23.30 4.69 -3.27
C LYS A 191 -22.31 5.77 -2.85
N THR A 192 -21.04 5.43 -2.64
CA THR A 192 -19.98 6.41 -2.36
C THR A 192 -19.81 7.37 -3.54
N PHE A 193 -19.71 6.85 -4.76
CA PHE A 193 -19.58 7.71 -5.95
C PHE A 193 -20.84 8.54 -6.18
N ALA A 194 -22.04 7.95 -6.04
CA ALA A 194 -23.30 8.64 -6.19
C ALA A 194 -23.56 9.72 -5.13
N HIS A 195 -22.91 9.63 -3.96
CA HIS A 195 -23.02 10.66 -2.94
C HIS A 195 -22.37 11.98 -3.37
N TYR A 196 -21.30 11.91 -4.18
CA TYR A 196 -20.55 13.09 -4.64
C TYR A 196 -20.83 13.47 -6.10
N GLN A 197 -21.56 12.64 -6.83
CA GLN A 197 -21.81 12.82 -8.24
C GLN A 197 -23.31 12.88 -8.53
N ASP A 198 -23.70 13.89 -9.30
CA ASP A 198 -25.09 14.22 -9.61
C ASP A 198 -25.64 13.54 -10.89
N SER A 199 -24.80 12.80 -11.60
CA SER A 199 -25.20 12.13 -12.83
C SER A 199 -24.50 10.78 -13.05
N ALA A 200 -25.16 9.88 -13.79
CA ALA A 200 -24.60 8.58 -14.14
C ALA A 200 -23.28 8.69 -14.92
N GLU A 201 -23.16 9.72 -15.77
CA GLU A 201 -21.92 9.97 -16.53
C GLU A 201 -20.73 10.29 -15.60
N LYS A 202 -20.95 11.16 -14.60
CA LYS A 202 -19.92 11.49 -13.63
C LYS A 202 -19.55 10.29 -12.75
N ILE A 203 -20.54 9.47 -12.36
CA ILE A 203 -20.28 8.21 -11.64
C ILE A 203 -19.37 7.31 -12.48
N LYS A 204 -19.67 7.16 -13.78
CA LYS A 204 -18.84 6.36 -14.69
C LYS A 204 -17.42 6.92 -14.83
N GLN A 205 -17.25 8.23 -14.82
CA GLN A 205 -15.91 8.85 -14.79
C GLN A 205 -15.15 8.50 -13.50
N GLU A 206 -15.83 8.46 -12.34
CA GLU A 206 -15.22 8.02 -11.08
C GLU A 206 -14.81 6.54 -11.12
N GLU A 207 -15.61 5.67 -11.75
CA GLU A 207 -15.24 4.28 -12.01
C GLU A 207 -13.95 4.19 -12.86
N LEU A 208 -13.91 4.92 -13.98
CA LEU A 208 -12.75 4.91 -14.88
C LEU A 208 -11.47 5.46 -14.23
N LYS A 209 -11.57 6.52 -13.44
CA LYS A 209 -10.43 7.10 -12.71
C LYS A 209 -9.74 6.10 -11.79
N ARG A 210 -10.47 5.10 -11.27
CA ARG A 210 -9.97 4.07 -10.36
C ARG A 210 -9.67 2.74 -11.05
N SER A 211 -10.02 2.62 -12.34
CA SER A 211 -9.82 1.41 -13.13
C SER A 211 -8.41 1.36 -13.70
N ALA A 212 -7.46 0.80 -12.96
CA ALA A 212 -6.05 0.74 -13.37
C ALA A 212 -5.83 0.06 -14.73
N VAL A 213 -6.72 -0.84 -15.11
CA VAL A 213 -6.71 -1.50 -16.42
C VAL A 213 -6.85 -0.47 -17.57
N THR A 214 -7.55 0.65 -17.34
CA THR A 214 -7.78 1.68 -18.37
C THR A 214 -6.63 2.67 -18.53
N PHE A 215 -5.73 2.73 -17.56
CA PHE A 215 -4.56 3.63 -17.54
C PHE A 215 -3.23 2.89 -17.26
N ALA A 216 -3.19 1.60 -17.54
CA ALA A 216 -1.98 0.78 -17.30
C ALA A 216 -0.74 1.28 -18.08
N ASP A 217 -0.92 1.91 -19.23
CA ASP A 217 0.13 2.52 -20.05
C ASP A 217 0.67 3.83 -19.47
N GLU A 218 -0.09 4.48 -18.57
CA GLU A 218 0.29 5.69 -17.85
C GLU A 218 1.08 5.40 -16.56
N LEU A 219 1.12 4.14 -16.10
CA LEU A 219 1.85 3.78 -14.89
C LEU A 219 3.37 3.97 -15.06
N CYS A 220 4.02 4.40 -13.98
CA CYS A 220 5.46 4.63 -13.96
C CYS A 220 6.25 3.35 -14.31
N LYS A 221 6.77 3.26 -15.52
CA LYS A 221 7.48 2.07 -16.05
C LYS A 221 8.82 1.78 -15.37
N THR A 222 9.35 2.73 -14.59
CA THR A 222 10.55 2.51 -13.79
C THR A 222 10.26 1.92 -12.42
N THR A 223 8.99 1.68 -12.11
CA THR A 223 8.52 1.05 -10.86
C THR A 223 7.95 -0.33 -11.17
N PRO A 224 8.71 -1.42 -11.01
CA PRO A 224 8.23 -2.76 -11.27
C PRO A 224 7.13 -3.14 -10.27
N LEU A 225 6.09 -3.84 -10.75
CA LEU A 225 4.89 -4.17 -9.98
C LEU A 225 4.83 -5.67 -9.66
N LEU A 226 4.72 -6.01 -8.37
CA LEU A 226 4.36 -7.35 -7.92
C LEU A 226 2.85 -7.38 -7.65
N VAL A 227 2.15 -8.28 -8.33
CA VAL A 227 0.70 -8.49 -8.18
C VAL A 227 0.48 -9.83 -7.49
N LEU A 228 -0.13 -9.82 -6.30
CA LEU A 228 -0.46 -11.00 -5.50
C LEU A 228 -1.97 -11.14 -5.38
N HIS A 229 -2.50 -12.36 -5.60
CA HIS A 229 -3.93 -12.62 -5.47
C HIS A 229 -4.20 -14.08 -5.09
N GLY A 230 -5.24 -14.30 -4.30
CA GLY A 230 -5.74 -15.64 -3.98
C GLY A 230 -6.82 -16.09 -4.96
N THR A 231 -6.73 -17.31 -5.51
CA THR A 231 -7.76 -17.81 -6.45
C THR A 231 -9.11 -18.08 -5.79
N GLY A 232 -9.14 -18.19 -4.45
CA GLY A 232 -10.35 -18.32 -3.64
C GLY A 232 -10.88 -17.01 -3.08
N ASP A 233 -10.39 -15.85 -3.54
CA ASP A 233 -10.86 -14.53 -3.10
C ASP A 233 -12.34 -14.33 -3.49
N LYS A 234 -13.20 -14.14 -2.45
CA LYS A 234 -14.64 -13.91 -2.61
C LYS A 234 -15.03 -12.43 -2.47
N ARG A 235 -14.06 -11.53 -2.27
CA ARG A 235 -14.29 -10.08 -2.12
C ARG A 235 -13.91 -9.31 -3.36
N VAL A 236 -12.78 -9.67 -3.96
CA VAL A 236 -12.28 -9.13 -5.22
C VAL A 236 -12.00 -10.31 -6.14
N ASP A 237 -12.72 -10.37 -7.25
CA ASP A 237 -12.56 -11.46 -8.23
C ASP A 237 -11.09 -11.51 -8.70
N PRO A 238 -10.43 -12.68 -8.68
CA PRO A 238 -9.07 -12.87 -9.21
C PRO A 238 -8.90 -12.36 -10.65
N MET A 239 -9.97 -12.27 -11.43
CA MET A 239 -9.97 -11.68 -12.77
C MET A 239 -9.46 -10.23 -12.79
N HIS A 240 -9.59 -9.50 -11.70
CA HIS A 240 -8.98 -8.16 -11.57
C HIS A 240 -7.46 -8.19 -11.78
N SER A 241 -6.76 -9.15 -11.19
CA SER A 241 -5.31 -9.28 -11.35
C SER A 241 -4.92 -9.79 -12.73
N PHE A 242 -5.64 -10.75 -13.31
CA PHE A 242 -5.38 -11.21 -14.67
C PHE A 242 -5.56 -10.09 -15.69
N THR A 243 -6.68 -9.34 -15.62
CA THR A 243 -6.98 -8.26 -16.54
C THR A 243 -5.96 -7.12 -16.42
N LEU A 244 -5.54 -6.79 -15.18
CA LEU A 244 -4.46 -5.83 -14.96
C LEU A 244 -3.16 -6.30 -15.62
N CYS A 245 -2.75 -7.56 -15.42
CA CYS A 245 -1.50 -8.07 -15.98
C CYS A 245 -1.53 -8.13 -17.51
N ILE A 246 -2.68 -8.40 -18.13
CA ILE A 246 -2.85 -8.29 -19.59
C ILE A 246 -2.63 -6.84 -20.05
N ALA A 247 -3.17 -5.86 -19.32
CA ALA A 247 -2.97 -4.45 -19.65
C ALA A 247 -1.51 -4.00 -19.45
N LEU A 248 -0.87 -4.44 -18.36
CA LEU A 248 0.56 -4.19 -18.10
C LEU A 248 1.46 -4.79 -19.18
N GLN A 249 1.15 -6.02 -19.62
CA GLN A 249 1.87 -6.68 -20.71
C GLN A 249 1.79 -5.89 -22.01
N LYS A 250 0.60 -5.41 -22.37
CA LYS A 250 0.38 -4.55 -23.56
C LYS A 250 1.11 -3.22 -23.44
N ALA A 251 1.19 -2.67 -22.23
CA ALA A 251 1.89 -1.42 -21.93
C ALA A 251 3.43 -1.57 -21.85
N ASN A 252 3.97 -2.78 -21.95
CA ASN A 252 5.38 -3.10 -21.66
C ASN A 252 5.81 -2.61 -20.26
N HIS A 253 4.94 -2.75 -19.26
CA HIS A 253 5.25 -2.41 -17.88
C HIS A 253 5.89 -3.62 -17.18
N PRO A 254 7.00 -3.48 -16.44
CA PRO A 254 7.62 -4.59 -15.73
C PRO A 254 6.75 -5.06 -14.56
N TYR A 255 6.36 -6.34 -14.57
CA TYR A 255 5.53 -6.91 -13.52
C TYR A 255 5.85 -8.39 -13.23
N LYS A 256 5.43 -8.87 -12.07
CA LYS A 256 5.36 -10.28 -11.68
C LYS A 256 3.97 -10.54 -11.12
N LEU A 257 3.28 -11.58 -11.61
CA LEU A 257 2.00 -12.05 -11.08
C LEU A 257 2.22 -13.36 -10.31
N ILE A 258 1.68 -13.43 -9.08
CA ILE A 258 1.60 -14.66 -8.30
C ILE A 258 0.17 -14.89 -7.88
N MET A 259 -0.37 -16.04 -8.29
CA MET A 259 -1.70 -16.50 -7.88
C MET A 259 -1.55 -17.62 -6.85
N TYR A 260 -2.15 -17.44 -5.68
CA TYR A 260 -2.12 -18.44 -4.60
C TYR A 260 -3.37 -19.30 -4.67
N GLU A 261 -3.18 -20.59 -4.95
CA GLU A 261 -4.28 -21.55 -5.06
C GLU A 261 -5.10 -21.61 -3.77
N ASN A 262 -6.43 -21.52 -3.91
CA ASN A 262 -7.43 -21.56 -2.83
C ASN A 262 -7.26 -20.50 -1.72
N ALA A 263 -6.31 -19.58 -1.83
CA ALA A 263 -6.14 -18.51 -0.86
C ALA A 263 -7.28 -17.48 -0.96
N ASP A 264 -7.69 -16.97 0.18
CA ASP A 264 -8.73 -15.96 0.29
C ASP A 264 -8.18 -14.52 0.06
N HIS A 265 -9.05 -13.52 0.24
CA HIS A 265 -8.74 -12.09 0.05
C HIS A 265 -7.53 -11.57 0.85
N ILE A 266 -7.22 -12.17 1.98
CA ILE A 266 -6.10 -11.78 2.84
C ILE A 266 -4.94 -12.78 2.78
N LEU A 267 -4.97 -13.69 1.83
CA LEU A 267 -4.01 -14.77 1.62
C LEU A 267 -3.81 -15.62 2.90
N ALA A 268 -4.89 -15.89 3.65
CA ALA A 268 -4.85 -16.75 4.81
C ALA A 268 -4.29 -18.13 4.42
N GLY A 269 -3.39 -18.69 5.24
CA GLY A 269 -2.70 -19.96 4.93
C GLY A 269 -1.53 -19.83 3.94
N ARG A 270 -1.38 -18.68 3.25
CA ARG A 270 -0.26 -18.38 2.34
C ARG A 270 0.54 -17.14 2.74
N ARG A 271 0.33 -16.65 3.98
CA ARG A 271 0.95 -15.40 4.43
C ARG A 271 2.46 -15.46 4.48
N ASP A 272 3.03 -16.57 4.89
CA ASP A 272 4.50 -16.70 4.99
C ASP A 272 5.12 -16.69 3.59
N GLU A 273 4.55 -17.43 2.64
CA GLU A 273 4.96 -17.43 1.24
C GLU A 273 4.81 -16.02 0.63
N SER A 274 3.66 -15.36 0.83
CA SER A 274 3.44 -14.01 0.30
C SER A 274 4.37 -12.97 0.93
N ASN A 275 4.65 -13.06 2.23
CA ASN A 275 5.59 -12.17 2.90
C ASN A 275 7.03 -12.36 2.41
N GLN A 276 7.45 -13.59 2.09
CA GLN A 276 8.75 -13.87 1.47
C GLN A 276 8.85 -13.21 0.09
N GLU A 277 7.82 -13.30 -0.73
CA GLU A 277 7.77 -12.64 -2.04
C GLU A 277 7.79 -11.12 -1.93
N ILE A 278 7.01 -10.54 -1.00
CA ILE A 278 6.99 -9.11 -0.71
C ILE A 278 8.39 -8.65 -0.27
N HIS A 279 9.00 -9.35 0.69
CA HIS A 279 10.33 -9.04 1.20
C HIS A 279 11.39 -9.11 0.11
N SER A 280 11.40 -10.20 -0.67
CA SER A 280 12.31 -10.40 -1.79
C SER A 280 12.19 -9.30 -2.85
N TRP A 281 10.95 -8.94 -3.23
CA TRP A 281 10.69 -7.89 -4.22
C TRP A 281 11.18 -6.51 -3.75
N MET A 282 10.86 -6.16 -2.52
CA MET A 282 11.29 -4.89 -1.93
C MET A 282 12.81 -4.83 -1.76
N ASN A 283 13.46 -5.91 -1.31
CA ASN A 283 14.91 -5.95 -1.22
C ASN A 283 15.57 -5.77 -2.58
N THR A 284 15.09 -6.51 -3.58
CA THR A 284 15.64 -6.49 -4.95
C THR A 284 15.63 -5.08 -5.55
N TYR A 285 14.48 -4.41 -5.50
CA TYR A 285 14.32 -3.16 -6.26
C TYR A 285 14.44 -1.90 -5.40
N VAL A 286 14.10 -1.95 -4.11
CA VAL A 286 14.19 -0.77 -3.24
C VAL A 286 15.53 -0.71 -2.52
N LYS A 287 16.00 -1.80 -1.87
CA LYS A 287 17.29 -1.78 -1.16
C LYS A 287 18.47 -1.90 -2.09
N GLU A 288 18.47 -2.92 -2.94
CA GLU A 288 19.61 -3.29 -3.78
C GLU A 288 19.61 -2.54 -5.13
N LYS A 289 18.50 -1.87 -5.48
CA LYS A 289 18.35 -1.11 -6.74
C LYS A 289 18.77 -1.91 -7.97
N LYS A 290 18.40 -3.22 -8.00
CA LYS A 290 18.73 -4.08 -9.15
C LYS A 290 18.09 -3.55 -10.43
N PRO A 291 18.69 -3.77 -11.59
CA PRO A 291 18.11 -3.41 -12.88
C PRO A 291 16.73 -4.01 -13.08
N LEU A 292 15.85 -3.26 -13.74
CA LEU A 292 14.52 -3.73 -14.08
C LEU A 292 14.59 -4.93 -15.04
N PRO A 293 13.62 -5.86 -14.95
CA PRO A 293 13.51 -6.91 -15.94
C PRO A 293 13.23 -6.32 -17.31
N LYS A 294 13.85 -6.89 -18.35
CA LYS A 294 13.57 -6.48 -19.73
C LYS A 294 12.18 -6.98 -20.12
N VAL A 295 11.34 -6.06 -20.57
CA VAL A 295 9.99 -6.35 -21.08
C VAL A 295 10.02 -6.13 -22.59
N GLY A 296 9.83 -7.20 -23.35
CA GLY A 296 9.90 -7.16 -24.81
C GLY A 296 11.29 -6.87 -25.41
N PRO A 297 11.41 -6.91 -26.74
CA PRO A 297 10.36 -7.41 -27.63
C PRO A 297 10.09 -8.89 -27.41
N HIS A 298 8.83 -9.29 -27.57
CA HIS A 298 8.44 -10.69 -27.49
C HIS A 298 8.70 -11.36 -28.83
N GLY A 299 9.28 -12.56 -28.80
CA GLY A 299 9.45 -13.37 -30.01
C GLY A 299 8.09 -13.76 -30.58
N ALA A 300 8.02 -13.85 -31.92
CA ALA A 300 6.87 -14.41 -32.60
C ALA A 300 6.89 -15.96 -32.50
#